data_32d86059a4387d7852e0357b70fa6303
#
_entry.id   32d86059a4387d7852e0357b70fa6303
#
_cell.length_a   1.000
_cell.length_b   1.000
_cell.length_c   1.000
_cell.angle_alpha   90.00
_cell.angle_beta   90.00
_cell.angle_gamma   90.00
#
_symmetry.space_group_name_H-M   'P 1'
#
loop_
_entity.id
_entity.type
_entity.pdbx_description
1 polymer ?
#
loop_
_entity_poly.entity_id
_entity_poly.type
_entity_poly.pdbx_seq_one_letter_code
_entity_poly.pdbx_strand_id
1 'polypeptide(L)'
;MKDIQAKHFNSDKNQYISDKLFNPPLHVQDELDRIISFIKKNSKKRKVVDFGSGNGRLTIPLLKNGFFVTSVDISNKSLLNLYHNAQKVKRQKKLKTVLTLPKNTDIICGTDILHHVNLKNYFPLFYQSLNRNGFIIFSEPNILNIGWSFFISLFLDWKIEKGIIQINYFNLIKQLKLARFKNVKIIGLFLFPPMIFNRLSIIRKLNLYLGNLPILRLFAFRYIITASK
;
A
#
# COMPACT_ATOMS: atom_id res chain seq x y z
N MET A 1 19.57 3.45 6.78
CA MET A 1 18.51 3.05 5.84
C MET A 1 17.55 4.19 5.53
N LYS A 2 16.99 4.91 6.54
CA LYS A 2 16.10 6.06 6.32
C LYS A 2 16.71 7.16 5.43
N ASP A 3 17.99 7.51 5.62
CA ASP A 3 18.65 8.57 4.86
C ASP A 3 18.88 8.21 3.38
N ILE A 4 19.15 6.93 3.09
CA ILE A 4 19.31 6.44 1.71
C ILE A 4 17.96 6.46 1.00
N GLN A 5 16.90 6.03 1.66
CA GLN A 5 15.54 6.07 1.11
C GLN A 5 15.05 7.51 0.91
N ALA A 6 15.26 8.39 1.90
CA ALA A 6 14.88 9.80 1.77
C ALA A 6 15.59 10.47 0.59
N LYS A 7 16.90 10.22 0.40
CA LYS A 7 17.66 10.73 -0.75
C LYS A 7 17.14 10.15 -2.08
N HIS A 8 16.83 8.86 -2.12
CA HIS A 8 16.31 8.19 -3.31
C HIS A 8 14.95 8.76 -3.73
N PHE A 9 13.99 8.88 -2.78
CA PHE A 9 12.66 9.39 -3.06
C PHE A 9 12.58 10.91 -3.26
N ASN A 10 13.62 11.65 -2.85
CA ASN A 10 13.76 13.07 -3.20
C ASN A 10 14.42 13.29 -4.58
N SER A 11 14.94 12.25 -5.24
CA SER A 11 15.56 12.39 -6.57
C SER A 11 14.49 12.48 -7.68
N ASP A 12 14.83 13.23 -8.75
CA ASP A 12 13.89 13.43 -9.88
C ASP A 12 13.64 12.16 -10.70
N LYS A 13 14.49 11.14 -10.56
CA LYS A 13 14.40 9.87 -11.29
C LYS A 13 13.20 9.00 -10.86
N ASN A 14 12.63 9.25 -9.68
CA ASN A 14 11.56 8.44 -9.09
C ASN A 14 10.18 9.13 -9.10
N GLN A 15 9.99 10.10 -9.96
CA GLN A 15 8.65 10.68 -10.12
C GLN A 15 7.73 9.63 -10.77
N TYR A 16 6.76 9.16 -10.00
CA TYR A 16 5.64 8.39 -10.54
C TYR A 16 4.99 9.22 -11.64
N ILE A 17 5.02 8.72 -12.87
CA ILE A 17 4.55 9.44 -14.05
C ILE A 17 3.12 9.91 -13.80
N SER A 18 2.86 11.20 -13.88
CA SER A 18 1.59 11.83 -13.52
C SER A 18 0.37 11.18 -14.17
N ASP A 19 0.50 10.70 -15.40
CA ASP A 19 -0.58 10.06 -16.14
C ASP A 19 -1.03 8.74 -15.52
N LYS A 20 -0.10 7.93 -15.00
CA LYS A 20 -0.42 6.68 -14.28
C LYS A 20 -1.10 6.92 -12.93
N LEU A 21 -0.93 8.11 -12.35
CA LEU A 21 -1.59 8.47 -11.10
C LEU A 21 -3.09 8.73 -11.29
N PHE A 22 -3.46 9.40 -12.40
CA PHE A 22 -4.86 9.78 -12.69
C PHE A 22 -5.61 8.72 -13.48
N ASN A 23 -4.91 7.94 -14.31
CA ASN A 23 -5.40 6.83 -15.13
C ASN A 23 -4.55 5.58 -14.88
N PRO A 24 -4.65 4.97 -13.68
CA PRO A 24 -3.84 3.80 -13.36
C PRO A 24 -4.22 2.61 -14.24
N PRO A 25 -3.26 1.72 -14.56
CA PRO A 25 -3.54 0.47 -15.23
C PRO A 25 -4.59 -0.36 -14.47
N LEU A 26 -5.38 -1.18 -15.18
CA LEU A 26 -6.50 -1.94 -14.61
C LEU A 26 -6.13 -2.75 -13.36
N HIS A 27 -4.97 -3.38 -13.32
CA HIS A 27 -4.53 -4.15 -12.15
C HIS A 27 -4.25 -3.26 -10.92
N VAL A 28 -3.80 -2.03 -11.14
CA VAL A 28 -3.64 -1.04 -10.07
C VAL A 28 -5.00 -0.52 -9.61
N GLN A 29 -5.95 -0.32 -10.55
CA GLN A 29 -7.33 0.01 -10.19
C GLN A 29 -7.96 -1.08 -9.31
N ASP A 30 -7.82 -2.36 -9.69
CA ASP A 30 -8.33 -3.49 -8.89
C ASP A 30 -7.79 -3.49 -7.46
N GLU A 31 -6.50 -3.21 -7.31
CA GLU A 31 -5.83 -3.09 -6.02
C GLU A 31 -6.44 -1.95 -5.17
N LEU A 32 -6.49 -0.75 -5.75
CA LEU A 32 -6.99 0.45 -5.07
C LEU A 32 -8.48 0.33 -4.73
N ASP A 33 -9.29 -0.20 -5.63
CA ASP A 33 -10.71 -0.41 -5.42
C ASP A 33 -10.98 -1.42 -4.30
N ARG A 34 -10.15 -2.45 -4.16
CA ARG A 34 -10.25 -3.40 -3.04
C ARG A 34 -9.95 -2.72 -1.70
N ILE A 35 -8.91 -1.90 -1.63
CA ILE A 35 -8.58 -1.13 -0.42
C ILE A 35 -9.74 -0.20 -0.07
N ILE A 36 -10.22 0.60 -1.02
CA ILE A 36 -11.28 1.58 -0.81
C ILE A 36 -12.60 0.88 -0.42
N SER A 37 -12.96 -0.20 -1.11
CA SER A 37 -14.17 -0.98 -0.82
C SER A 37 -14.10 -1.61 0.57
N PHE A 38 -12.94 -2.15 0.96
CA PHE A 38 -12.74 -2.68 2.30
C PHE A 38 -12.92 -1.60 3.36
N ILE A 39 -12.34 -0.41 3.18
CA ILE A 39 -12.49 0.71 4.10
C ILE A 39 -13.97 1.11 4.22
N LYS A 40 -14.67 1.28 3.09
CA LYS A 40 -16.10 1.63 3.07
C LYS A 40 -16.98 0.60 3.77
N LYS A 41 -16.68 -0.69 3.61
CA LYS A 41 -17.44 -1.79 4.21
C LYS A 41 -17.24 -1.88 5.72
N ASN A 42 -16.01 -1.61 6.20
CA ASN A 42 -15.63 -1.85 7.60
C ASN A 42 -15.65 -0.59 8.46
N SER A 43 -15.84 0.60 7.87
CA SER A 43 -15.94 1.84 8.63
C SER A 43 -16.89 2.85 7.98
N LYS A 44 -17.72 3.47 8.80
CA LYS A 44 -18.51 4.66 8.44
C LYS A 44 -17.66 5.95 8.52
N LYS A 45 -16.48 5.88 9.16
CA LYS A 45 -15.57 7.02 9.29
C LYS A 45 -14.92 7.34 7.96
N ARG A 46 -14.81 8.62 7.66
CA ARG A 46 -14.26 9.14 6.41
C ARG A 46 -12.85 9.71 6.56
N LYS A 47 -12.25 9.59 7.75
CA LYS A 47 -10.88 10.05 8.02
C LYS A 47 -9.93 8.85 7.95
N VAL A 48 -8.92 8.93 7.10
CA VAL A 48 -7.92 7.88 6.91
C VAL A 48 -6.50 8.46 6.92
N VAL A 49 -5.55 7.65 7.32
CA VAL A 49 -4.12 7.97 7.22
C VAL A 49 -3.54 7.12 6.09
N ASP A 50 -2.94 7.75 5.08
CA ASP A 50 -2.17 7.08 4.02
C ASP A 50 -0.69 7.18 4.38
N PHE A 51 -0.11 6.05 4.81
CA PHE A 51 1.27 5.95 5.25
C PHE A 51 2.19 5.54 4.10
N GLY A 52 3.23 6.33 3.85
CA GLY A 52 4.09 6.21 2.68
C GLY A 52 3.36 6.67 1.41
N SER A 53 2.69 7.82 1.50
CA SER A 53 1.77 8.28 0.46
C SER A 53 2.44 8.65 -0.87
N GLY A 54 3.75 8.91 -0.87
CA GLY A 54 4.47 9.36 -2.05
C GLY A 54 3.76 10.53 -2.75
N ASN A 55 3.67 10.48 -4.06
CA ASN A 55 2.97 11.47 -4.88
C ASN A 55 1.44 11.27 -4.93
N GLY A 56 0.88 10.28 -4.19
CA GLY A 56 -0.57 10.13 -3.99
C GLY A 56 -1.23 8.96 -4.70
N ARG A 57 -0.51 7.84 -4.97
CA ARG A 57 -1.07 6.66 -5.64
C ARG A 57 -2.35 6.15 -4.98
N LEU A 58 -2.42 6.10 -3.64
CA LEU A 58 -3.62 5.74 -2.90
C LEU A 58 -4.40 6.99 -2.44
N THR A 59 -3.70 8.05 -2.05
CA THR A 59 -4.33 9.30 -1.57
C THR A 59 -5.32 9.87 -2.59
N ILE A 60 -4.94 10.01 -3.87
CA ILE A 60 -5.82 10.63 -4.88
C ILE A 60 -7.12 9.84 -5.07
N PRO A 61 -7.13 8.52 -5.24
CA PRO A 61 -8.36 7.72 -5.24
C PRO A 61 -9.20 7.86 -3.97
N LEU A 62 -8.58 7.89 -2.79
CA LEU A 62 -9.30 8.11 -1.52
C LEU A 62 -9.99 9.48 -1.50
N LEU A 63 -9.30 10.53 -1.90
CA LEU A 63 -9.86 11.90 -2.01
C LEU A 63 -11.03 11.96 -3.00
N LYS A 64 -10.90 11.31 -4.17
CA LYS A 64 -11.97 11.20 -5.17
C LYS A 64 -13.19 10.47 -4.60
N ASN A 65 -12.99 9.50 -3.70
CA ASN A 65 -14.04 8.75 -3.01
C ASN A 65 -14.60 9.46 -1.76
N GLY A 66 -14.23 10.73 -1.54
CA GLY A 66 -14.81 11.58 -0.50
C GLY A 66 -14.17 11.48 0.88
N PHE A 67 -13.05 10.76 1.02
CA PHE A 67 -12.33 10.67 2.29
C PHE A 67 -11.57 11.96 2.60
N PHE A 68 -11.39 12.22 3.90
CA PHE A 68 -10.40 13.16 4.43
C PHE A 68 -9.12 12.36 4.68
N VAL A 69 -8.03 12.73 4.01
CA VAL A 69 -6.80 11.96 4.03
C VAL A 69 -5.70 12.73 4.74
N THR A 70 -5.09 12.12 5.76
CA THR A 70 -3.81 12.58 6.30
C THR A 70 -2.72 11.73 5.65
N SER A 71 -1.97 12.33 4.75
CA SER A 71 -0.88 11.67 4.03
C SER A 71 0.43 11.85 4.77
N VAL A 72 1.10 10.72 5.04
CA VAL A 72 2.36 10.64 5.77
C VAL A 72 3.46 10.19 4.82
N ASP A 73 4.52 10.97 4.67
CA ASP A 73 5.71 10.59 3.91
C ASP A 73 6.96 11.26 4.49
N ILE A 74 8.12 10.62 4.32
CA ILE A 74 9.41 11.20 4.76
C ILE A 74 9.95 12.24 3.79
N SER A 75 9.44 12.29 2.56
CA SER A 75 9.86 13.18 1.49
C SER A 75 8.96 14.41 1.40
N ASN A 76 9.46 15.56 1.81
CA ASN A 76 8.76 16.84 1.60
C ASN A 76 8.42 17.11 0.14
N LYS A 77 9.29 16.69 -0.79
CA LYS A 77 9.07 16.84 -2.23
C LYS A 77 7.87 16.01 -2.68
N SER A 78 7.78 14.75 -2.22
CA SER A 78 6.63 13.90 -2.51
C SER A 78 5.32 14.51 -1.97
N LEU A 79 5.34 15.03 -0.74
CA LEU A 79 4.15 15.67 -0.15
C LEU A 79 3.74 16.95 -0.89
N LEU A 80 4.69 17.75 -1.38
CA LEU A 80 4.40 18.91 -2.21
C LEU A 80 3.77 18.49 -3.56
N ASN A 81 4.35 17.50 -4.24
CA ASN A 81 3.79 16.96 -5.47
C ASN A 81 2.39 16.39 -5.25
N LEU A 82 2.18 15.68 -4.14
CA LEU A 82 0.86 15.19 -3.77
C LEU A 82 -0.16 16.32 -3.59
N TYR A 83 0.23 17.40 -2.93
CA TYR A 83 -0.64 18.57 -2.78
C TYR A 83 -1.06 19.16 -4.15
N HIS A 84 -0.12 19.34 -5.07
CA HIS A 84 -0.41 19.76 -6.43
C HIS A 84 -1.32 18.78 -7.19
N ASN A 85 -1.11 17.47 -6.99
CA ASN A 85 -1.98 16.46 -7.59
C ASN A 85 -3.41 16.51 -7.02
N ALA A 86 -3.55 16.78 -5.71
CA ALA A 86 -4.85 16.98 -5.08
C ALA A 86 -5.58 18.25 -5.57
N GLN A 87 -4.82 19.31 -5.92
CA GLN A 87 -5.37 20.51 -6.56
C GLN A 87 -5.94 20.19 -7.95
N LYS A 88 -5.22 19.40 -8.78
CA LYS A 88 -5.71 18.98 -10.12
C LYS A 88 -7.06 18.27 -10.06
N VAL A 89 -7.33 17.50 -8.99
CA VAL A 89 -8.63 16.84 -8.78
C VAL A 89 -9.61 17.66 -7.93
N LYS A 90 -9.29 18.90 -7.59
CA LYS A 90 -10.11 19.83 -6.78
C LYS A 90 -10.50 19.23 -5.41
N ARG A 91 -9.57 18.54 -4.75
CA ARG A 91 -9.79 17.85 -3.46
C ARG A 91 -8.78 18.22 -2.36
N GLN A 92 -7.92 19.21 -2.58
CA GLN A 92 -6.87 19.65 -1.65
C GLN A 92 -7.41 20.06 -0.27
N LYS A 93 -8.65 20.55 -0.17
CA LYS A 93 -9.30 20.88 1.11
C LYS A 93 -9.55 19.67 2.02
N LYS A 94 -9.53 18.44 1.48
CA LYS A 94 -9.67 17.19 2.21
C LYS A 94 -8.33 16.50 2.47
N LEU A 95 -7.21 17.11 2.09
CA LEU A 95 -5.86 16.61 2.26
C LEU A 95 -5.14 17.35 3.39
N LYS A 96 -4.49 16.58 4.29
CA LYS A 96 -3.47 17.06 5.22
C LYS A 96 -2.18 16.27 4.95
N THR A 97 -1.05 16.95 4.87
CA THR A 97 0.27 16.33 4.69
C THR A 97 1.10 16.49 5.96
N VAL A 98 1.77 15.43 6.39
CA VAL A 98 2.60 15.41 7.59
C VAL A 98 3.80 14.48 7.41
N LEU A 99 4.91 14.72 8.15
CA LEU A 99 6.12 13.91 8.11
C LEU A 99 6.09 12.73 9.09
N THR A 100 5.18 12.76 10.05
CA THR A 100 5.11 11.75 11.12
C THR A 100 3.71 11.19 11.26
N LEU A 101 3.64 9.92 11.66
CA LEU A 101 2.38 9.23 11.86
C LEU A 101 1.57 9.88 13.00
N PRO A 102 0.34 10.35 12.77
CA PRO A 102 -0.50 10.93 13.81
C PRO A 102 -0.99 9.84 14.78
N LYS A 103 -1.22 10.24 16.03
CA LYS A 103 -1.89 9.40 17.03
C LYS A 103 -3.41 9.52 16.91
N ASN A 104 -4.13 8.60 17.57
CA ASN A 104 -5.60 8.58 17.66
C ASN A 104 -6.28 8.55 16.28
N THR A 105 -5.78 7.66 15.42
CA THR A 105 -6.34 7.44 14.09
C THR A 105 -7.20 6.16 14.05
N ASP A 106 -8.18 6.11 13.17
CA ASP A 106 -9.07 4.95 13.06
C ASP A 106 -8.63 3.98 11.96
N ILE A 107 -8.01 4.51 10.92
CA ILE A 107 -7.64 3.72 9.73
C ILE A 107 -6.26 4.17 9.28
N ILE A 108 -5.33 3.22 9.19
CA ILE A 108 -4.03 3.41 8.56
C ILE A 108 -3.99 2.52 7.32
N CYS A 109 -3.73 3.11 6.17
CA CYS A 109 -3.59 2.40 4.91
C CYS A 109 -2.28 2.77 4.21
N GLY A 110 -1.92 2.03 3.17
CA GLY A 110 -0.76 2.34 2.34
C GLY A 110 -0.55 1.30 1.26
N THR A 111 0.26 1.64 0.28
CA THR A 111 0.67 0.75 -0.81
C THR A 111 2.16 0.86 -1.05
N ASP A 112 2.83 -0.28 -1.25
CA ASP A 112 4.27 -0.35 -1.56
C ASP A 112 5.17 0.39 -0.55
N ILE A 113 4.88 0.26 0.74
CA ILE A 113 5.60 0.95 1.81
C ILE A 113 6.15 0.03 2.91
N LEU A 114 5.47 -1.10 3.19
CA LEU A 114 5.89 -1.97 4.29
C LEU A 114 7.26 -2.60 4.04
N HIS A 115 7.63 -2.85 2.80
CA HIS A 115 8.95 -3.35 2.45
C HIS A 115 10.07 -2.31 2.59
N HIS A 116 9.74 -1.03 2.69
CA HIS A 116 10.70 0.05 2.94
C HIS A 116 10.91 0.37 4.42
N VAL A 117 10.15 -0.24 5.33
CA VAL A 117 10.23 -0.02 6.76
C VAL A 117 10.52 -1.31 7.54
N ASN A 118 11.06 -1.19 8.75
CA ASN A 118 11.24 -2.34 9.62
C ASN A 118 9.92 -2.72 10.29
N LEU A 119 9.32 -3.84 9.91
CA LEU A 119 8.02 -4.29 10.40
C LEU A 119 7.98 -4.46 11.93
N LYS A 120 9.09 -4.92 12.56
CA LYS A 120 9.19 -5.08 14.02
C LYS A 120 8.97 -3.76 14.76
N ASN A 121 9.34 -2.64 14.14
CA ASN A 121 9.20 -1.31 14.74
C ASN A 121 7.88 -0.65 14.33
N TYR A 122 7.47 -0.80 13.09
CA TYR A 122 6.33 -0.04 12.56
C TYR A 122 4.97 -0.67 12.87
N PHE A 123 4.83 -1.98 12.95
CA PHE A 123 3.56 -2.57 13.38
C PHE A 123 3.18 -2.23 14.82
N PRO A 124 4.09 -2.26 15.83
CA PRO A 124 3.78 -1.72 17.15
C PRO A 124 3.44 -0.22 17.12
N LEU A 125 4.12 0.57 16.29
CA LEU A 125 3.82 2.01 16.13
C LEU A 125 2.41 2.22 15.55
N PHE A 126 2.02 1.47 14.50
CA PHE A 126 0.67 1.52 13.96
C PHE A 126 -0.36 1.11 15.02
N TYR A 127 -0.11 0.03 15.75
CA TYR A 127 -0.99 -0.42 16.82
C TYR A 127 -1.21 0.66 17.90
N GLN A 128 -0.13 1.32 18.34
CA GLN A 128 -0.21 2.42 19.31
C GLN A 128 -0.96 3.63 18.76
N SER A 129 -0.77 3.95 17.49
CA SER A 129 -1.39 5.10 16.82
C SER A 129 -2.88 4.92 16.54
N LEU A 130 -3.35 3.66 16.46
CA LEU A 130 -4.77 3.38 16.24
C LEU A 130 -5.63 3.61 17.50
N ASN A 131 -6.82 4.13 17.29
CA ASN A 131 -7.90 4.10 18.26
C ASN A 131 -8.37 2.66 18.53
N ARG A 132 -9.13 2.46 19.62
CA ARG A 132 -9.85 1.21 19.86
C ARG A 132 -10.77 0.90 18.67
N ASN A 133 -10.76 -0.34 18.20
CA ASN A 133 -11.47 -0.81 16.99
C ASN A 133 -10.95 -0.20 15.66
N GLY A 134 -9.81 0.49 15.69
CA GLY A 134 -9.14 0.92 14.47
C GLY A 134 -8.49 -0.28 13.74
N PHE A 135 -8.17 -0.10 12.47
CA PHE A 135 -7.56 -1.15 11.66
C PHE A 135 -6.53 -0.61 10.69
N ILE A 136 -5.70 -1.53 10.21
CA ILE A 136 -4.76 -1.28 9.12
C ILE A 136 -5.21 -2.00 7.85
N ILE A 137 -4.88 -1.42 6.69
CA ILE A 137 -4.97 -2.08 5.39
C ILE A 137 -3.82 -1.66 4.48
N PHE A 138 -3.01 -2.61 4.05
CA PHE A 138 -1.87 -2.36 3.17
C PHE A 138 -1.91 -3.27 1.96
N SER A 139 -1.36 -2.79 0.84
CA SER A 139 -1.06 -3.63 -0.31
C SER A 139 0.44 -3.65 -0.58
N GLU A 140 0.99 -4.87 -0.67
CA GLU A 140 2.44 -5.08 -0.83
C GLU A 140 2.73 -6.16 -1.87
N PRO A 141 3.86 -6.05 -2.60
CA PRO A 141 4.37 -7.16 -3.41
C PRO A 141 4.77 -8.33 -2.51
N ASN A 142 4.71 -9.55 -3.05
CA ASN A 142 5.08 -10.75 -2.31
C ASN A 142 6.37 -11.36 -2.85
N ILE A 143 7.39 -11.49 -1.99
CA ILE A 143 8.69 -12.05 -2.41
C ILE A 143 8.62 -13.51 -2.85
N LEU A 144 7.64 -14.28 -2.38
CA LEU A 144 7.47 -15.68 -2.77
C LEU A 144 6.88 -15.83 -4.18
N ASN A 145 6.44 -14.74 -4.80
CA ASN A 145 6.03 -14.77 -6.20
C ASN A 145 7.25 -14.72 -7.14
N ILE A 146 7.41 -15.76 -7.95
CA ILE A 146 8.55 -15.89 -8.87
C ILE A 146 8.64 -14.70 -9.84
N GLY A 147 7.50 -14.18 -10.31
CA GLY A 147 7.46 -13.01 -11.19
C GLY A 147 8.06 -11.75 -10.57
N TRP A 148 7.84 -11.52 -9.26
CA TRP A 148 8.46 -10.42 -8.53
C TRP A 148 9.94 -10.62 -8.34
N SER A 149 10.37 -11.83 -7.94
CA SER A 149 11.80 -12.14 -7.75
C SER A 149 12.58 -11.90 -9.04
N PHE A 150 12.02 -12.32 -10.17
CA PHE A 150 12.61 -12.07 -11.49
C PHE A 150 12.64 -10.59 -11.85
N PHE A 151 11.54 -9.88 -11.63
CA PHE A 151 11.44 -8.44 -11.93
C PHE A 151 12.42 -7.60 -11.11
N ILE A 152 12.54 -7.87 -9.81
CA ILE A 152 13.47 -7.15 -8.93
C ILE A 152 14.91 -7.37 -9.37
N SER A 153 15.29 -8.61 -9.67
CA SER A 153 16.68 -8.93 -10.06
C SER A 153 17.11 -8.30 -11.36
N LEU A 154 16.18 -7.99 -12.26
CA LEU A 154 16.48 -7.39 -13.57
C LEU A 154 16.34 -5.87 -13.64
N PHE A 155 15.39 -5.30 -12.88
CA PHE A 155 14.95 -3.92 -13.13
C PHE A 155 15.04 -2.99 -11.92
N LEU A 156 15.27 -3.50 -10.70
CA LEU A 156 15.25 -2.70 -9.49
C LEU A 156 16.59 -2.74 -8.74
N ASP A 157 16.87 -1.67 -7.98
CA ASP A 157 18.05 -1.63 -7.12
C ASP A 157 17.80 -2.43 -5.83
N TRP A 158 18.48 -3.58 -5.73
CA TRP A 158 18.38 -4.46 -4.57
C TRP A 158 18.70 -3.77 -3.24
N LYS A 159 19.58 -2.77 -3.24
CA LYS A 159 19.90 -2.03 -1.99
C LYS A 159 18.68 -1.30 -1.42
N ILE A 160 17.75 -0.89 -2.29
CA ILE A 160 16.52 -0.19 -1.92
C ILE A 160 15.41 -1.20 -1.62
N GLU A 161 15.29 -2.24 -2.45
CA GLU A 161 14.18 -3.20 -2.44
C GLU A 161 14.39 -4.41 -1.52
N LYS A 162 15.59 -4.59 -0.94
CA LYS A 162 15.90 -5.76 -0.09
C LYS A 162 14.92 -6.01 1.06
N GLY A 163 14.20 -4.98 1.49
CA GLY A 163 13.16 -5.11 2.50
C GLY A 163 11.97 -5.97 2.08
N ILE A 164 11.82 -6.26 0.79
CA ILE A 164 10.76 -7.14 0.28
C ILE A 164 10.87 -8.58 0.85
N ILE A 165 12.06 -9.02 1.26
CA ILE A 165 12.28 -10.33 1.88
C ILE A 165 11.36 -10.53 3.09
N GLN A 166 11.07 -9.46 3.84
CA GLN A 166 10.17 -9.54 4.99
C GLN A 166 8.68 -9.63 4.60
N ILE A 167 8.33 -9.37 3.33
CA ILE A 167 6.96 -9.42 2.82
C ILE A 167 6.65 -10.82 2.30
N ASN A 168 6.39 -11.72 3.21
CA ASN A 168 5.87 -13.06 2.96
C ASN A 168 4.77 -13.40 3.96
N TYR A 169 3.90 -14.33 3.59
CA TYR A 169 2.70 -14.68 4.34
C TYR A 169 2.98 -14.99 5.83
N PHE A 170 3.96 -15.84 6.10
CA PHE A 170 4.25 -16.30 7.45
C PHE A 170 4.86 -15.20 8.33
N ASN A 171 5.81 -14.43 7.79
CA ASN A 171 6.43 -13.34 8.54
C ASN A 171 5.42 -12.22 8.82
N LEU A 172 4.58 -11.86 7.86
CA LEU A 172 3.54 -10.83 8.07
C LEU A 172 2.60 -11.22 9.21
N ILE A 173 2.07 -12.46 9.22
CA ILE A 173 1.22 -12.95 10.31
C ILE A 173 1.97 -12.91 11.65
N LYS A 174 3.22 -13.41 11.68
CA LYS A 174 4.05 -13.40 12.88
C LYS A 174 4.23 -12.00 13.44
N GLN A 175 4.66 -11.05 12.60
CA GLN A 175 4.95 -9.66 13.04
C GLN A 175 3.67 -8.92 13.50
N LEU A 176 2.54 -9.12 12.81
CA LEU A 176 1.26 -8.52 13.20
C LEU A 176 0.77 -9.08 14.55
N LYS A 177 0.87 -10.39 14.77
CA LYS A 177 0.52 -11.02 16.05
C LYS A 177 1.43 -10.53 17.20
N LEU A 178 2.73 -10.43 16.97
CA LEU A 178 3.70 -9.89 17.94
C LEU A 178 3.36 -8.42 18.28
N ALA A 179 2.87 -7.64 17.34
CA ALA A 179 2.40 -6.28 17.55
C ALA A 179 0.98 -6.20 18.16
N ARG A 180 0.39 -7.33 18.60
CA ARG A 180 -0.92 -7.46 19.25
C ARG A 180 -2.13 -7.21 18.35
N PHE A 181 -1.96 -7.17 17.04
CA PHE A 181 -3.09 -7.08 16.11
C PHE A 181 -3.95 -8.33 16.14
N LYS A 182 -5.27 -8.12 16.02
CA LYS A 182 -6.30 -9.15 15.92
C LYS A 182 -6.87 -9.22 14.50
N ASN A 183 -7.70 -10.24 14.22
CA ASN A 183 -8.40 -10.38 12.94
C ASN A 183 -7.47 -10.24 11.72
N VAL A 184 -6.25 -10.75 11.83
CA VAL A 184 -5.23 -10.68 10.76
C VAL A 184 -5.72 -11.49 9.56
N LYS A 185 -5.87 -10.83 8.42
CA LYS A 185 -6.21 -11.47 7.14
C LYS A 185 -5.23 -11.02 6.07
N ILE A 186 -4.74 -11.98 5.29
CA ILE A 186 -3.91 -11.75 4.11
C ILE A 186 -4.64 -12.34 2.92
N ILE A 187 -5.01 -11.49 1.97
CA ILE A 187 -5.70 -11.86 0.74
C ILE A 187 -4.68 -11.77 -0.39
N GLY A 188 -4.56 -12.83 -1.17
CA GLY A 188 -3.74 -12.81 -2.38
C GLY A 188 -4.45 -12.06 -3.50
N LEU A 189 -3.70 -11.25 -4.21
CA LEU A 189 -4.18 -10.48 -5.36
C LEU A 189 -3.33 -10.85 -6.57
N PHE A 190 -3.98 -11.47 -7.56
CA PHE A 190 -3.37 -12.10 -8.72
C PHE A 190 -2.39 -13.25 -8.36
N LEU A 191 -2.32 -14.26 -9.17
CA LEU A 191 -1.29 -15.30 -9.07
C LEU A 191 -0.12 -15.00 -10.00
N PHE A 192 -0.45 -14.64 -11.24
CA PHE A 192 0.51 -14.30 -12.29
C PHE A 192 0.65 -12.79 -12.46
N PRO A 193 1.79 -12.30 -13.02
CA PRO A 193 2.00 -10.88 -13.28
C PRO A 193 0.85 -10.27 -14.10
N PRO A 194 0.07 -9.35 -13.54
CA PRO A 194 -1.17 -8.89 -14.16
C PRO A 194 -0.93 -8.06 -15.44
N MET A 195 0.27 -7.49 -15.60
CA MET A 195 0.65 -6.74 -16.79
C MET A 195 0.62 -7.60 -18.05
N ILE A 196 0.91 -8.90 -17.90
CA ILE A 196 0.96 -9.87 -19.01
C ILE A 196 -0.39 -10.57 -19.14
N PHE A 197 -0.94 -11.06 -18.04
CA PHE A 197 -2.06 -11.99 -18.03
C PHE A 197 -3.45 -11.32 -17.98
N ASN A 198 -3.56 -10.01 -17.64
CA ASN A 198 -4.87 -9.37 -17.45
C ASN A 198 -5.40 -8.63 -18.69
N ARG A 199 -4.94 -8.97 -19.89
CA ARG A 199 -5.42 -8.34 -21.14
C ARG A 199 -6.89 -8.66 -21.45
N LEU A 200 -7.34 -9.87 -21.14
CA LEU A 200 -8.72 -10.31 -21.32
C LEU A 200 -9.44 -10.36 -19.97
N SER A 201 -10.70 -9.92 -19.92
CA SER A 201 -11.49 -9.84 -18.68
C SER A 201 -11.66 -11.19 -17.97
N ILE A 202 -11.82 -12.28 -18.73
CA ILE A 202 -11.94 -13.64 -18.19
C ILE A 202 -10.63 -14.06 -17.53
N ILE A 203 -9.50 -13.87 -18.20
CA ILE A 203 -8.18 -14.22 -17.68
C ILE A 203 -7.87 -13.39 -16.42
N ARG A 204 -8.22 -12.10 -16.41
CA ARG A 204 -8.09 -11.23 -15.25
C ARG A 204 -8.89 -11.75 -14.04
N LYS A 205 -10.17 -12.12 -14.24
CA LYS A 205 -11.01 -12.70 -13.18
C LYS A 205 -10.43 -14.00 -12.65
N LEU A 206 -9.98 -14.88 -13.54
CA LEU A 206 -9.35 -16.14 -13.17
C LEU A 206 -8.05 -15.90 -12.38
N ASN A 207 -7.20 -14.99 -12.84
CA ASN A 207 -5.95 -14.64 -12.16
C ASN A 207 -6.18 -14.07 -10.75
N LEU A 208 -7.21 -13.23 -10.58
CA LEU A 208 -7.65 -12.74 -9.27
C LEU A 208 -8.16 -13.87 -8.36
N TYR A 209 -8.95 -14.78 -8.90
CA TYR A 209 -9.50 -15.91 -8.17
C TYR A 209 -8.38 -16.86 -7.70
N LEU A 210 -7.49 -17.27 -8.59
CA LEU A 210 -6.36 -18.15 -8.30
C LEU A 210 -5.44 -17.55 -7.23
N GLY A 211 -5.14 -16.26 -7.33
CA GLY A 211 -4.29 -15.56 -6.34
C GLY A 211 -4.85 -15.58 -4.91
N ASN A 212 -6.17 -15.82 -4.74
CA ASN A 212 -6.79 -15.86 -3.42
C ASN A 212 -7.09 -17.28 -2.90
N LEU A 213 -6.86 -18.33 -3.67
CA LEU A 213 -7.05 -19.70 -3.19
C LEU A 213 -6.08 -20.02 -2.03
N PRO A 214 -6.48 -20.84 -1.04
CA PRO A 214 -5.75 -21.03 0.22
C PRO A 214 -4.26 -21.32 0.07
N ILE A 215 -3.86 -22.25 -0.79
CA ILE A 215 -2.46 -22.61 -1.02
C ILE A 215 -1.81 -21.63 -1.99
N LEU A 216 -2.48 -21.29 -3.09
CA LEU A 216 -1.93 -20.44 -4.15
C LEU A 216 -1.70 -19.00 -3.67
N ARG A 217 -2.46 -18.52 -2.68
CA ARG A 217 -2.23 -17.18 -2.09
C ARG A 217 -0.84 -17.00 -1.51
N LEU A 218 -0.17 -18.07 -1.08
CA LEU A 218 1.22 -18.00 -0.61
C LEU A 218 2.15 -17.45 -1.69
N PHE A 219 1.81 -17.69 -2.94
CA PHE A 219 2.55 -17.29 -4.14
C PHE A 219 1.85 -16.18 -4.92
N ALA A 220 0.83 -15.55 -4.35
CA ALA A 220 0.13 -14.44 -5.00
C ALA A 220 1.10 -13.32 -5.38
N PHE A 221 0.81 -12.62 -6.49
CA PHE A 221 1.65 -11.52 -6.98
C PHE A 221 1.72 -10.36 -5.98
N ARG A 222 0.61 -10.08 -5.31
CA ARG A 222 0.53 -9.07 -4.24
C ARG A 222 -0.33 -9.58 -3.08
N TYR A 223 -0.17 -8.95 -1.93
CA TYR A 223 -1.02 -9.15 -0.78
C TYR A 223 -1.84 -7.91 -0.45
N ILE A 224 -3.10 -8.10 -0.08
CA ILE A 224 -3.87 -7.14 0.71
C ILE A 224 -3.85 -7.64 2.15
N ILE A 225 -3.26 -6.87 3.03
CA ILE A 225 -3.00 -7.19 4.43
C ILE A 225 -3.94 -6.36 5.28
N THR A 226 -4.77 -6.99 6.12
CA THR A 226 -5.67 -6.29 7.04
C THR A 226 -5.50 -6.84 8.45
N ALA A 227 -5.60 -5.98 9.44
CA ALA A 227 -5.59 -6.36 10.85
C ALA A 227 -6.25 -5.27 11.71
N SER A 228 -6.87 -5.63 12.83
CA SER A 228 -7.54 -4.70 13.76
C SER A 228 -6.84 -4.62 15.11
N LYS A 229 -7.01 -3.49 15.79
CA LYS A 229 -6.54 -3.28 17.16
C LYS A 229 -7.47 -3.92 18.14
#